data_9de63b8ea85628c91646eebd64841b2d
#
_entry.id   9de63b8ea85628c91646eebd64841b2d
#
_cell.length_a   1.000
_cell.length_b   1.000
_cell.length_c   1.000
_cell.angle_alpha   90.00
_cell.angle_beta   90.00
_cell.angle_gamma   90.00
#
_symmetry.space_group_name_H-M   'P 1'
#
loop_
_entity.id
_entity.type
_entity.pdbx_description
1 polymer ?
#
loop_
_entity_poly.entity_id
_entity_poly.type
_entity_poly.pdbx_seq_one_letter_code
_entity_poly.pdbx_strand_id
1 'polypeptide(L)'
;MSPYIKVHDRYSYTELERIFDETDVLVAPSIWYETFGFTVLEALSYGVPVIISGNVGAKDILVQGAGVVIENIDAQKLFATLQNITPDKLRAMNEIIVDKQTIMQIEDMSRQIETSCYGWKA
;
A
#
# COMPACT_ATOMS: atom_id res chain seq x y z
N MET A 1 11.15 -21.95 -9.77
CA MET A 1 10.61 -20.88 -8.95
C MET A 1 10.35 -21.39 -7.54
N SER A 2 10.60 -20.58 -6.54
CA SER A 2 10.35 -20.96 -5.14
C SER A 2 8.88 -21.29 -4.90
N PRO A 3 8.56 -22.34 -4.10
CA PRO A 3 7.17 -22.62 -3.76
C PRO A 3 6.53 -21.50 -2.91
N TYR A 4 7.34 -20.59 -2.38
CA TYR A 4 6.86 -19.47 -1.58
C TYR A 4 6.53 -18.24 -2.41
N ILE A 5 6.82 -18.25 -3.71
CA ILE A 5 6.54 -17.15 -4.63
C ILE A 5 5.51 -17.60 -5.65
N LYS A 6 4.43 -16.86 -5.73
CA LYS A 6 3.38 -17.06 -6.74
C LYS A 6 3.29 -15.83 -7.62
N VAL A 7 3.31 -16.03 -8.92
CA VAL A 7 3.13 -14.95 -9.88
C VAL A 7 1.70 -15.00 -10.39
N HIS A 8 1.01 -13.88 -10.25
CA HIS A 8 -0.37 -13.75 -10.70
C HIS A 8 -0.46 -12.80 -11.90
N ASP A 9 -1.40 -13.07 -12.78
CA ASP A 9 -1.73 -12.18 -13.88
C ASP A 9 -2.48 -10.95 -13.35
N ARG A 10 -2.82 -10.05 -14.27
CA ARG A 10 -3.65 -8.91 -13.94
C ARG A 10 -4.91 -9.33 -13.20
N TYR A 11 -5.26 -8.56 -12.19
CA TYR A 11 -6.51 -8.75 -11.49
C TYR A 11 -7.52 -7.68 -11.93
N SER A 12 -8.80 -8.03 -11.86
CA SER A 12 -9.87 -7.06 -12.09
C SER A 12 -10.20 -6.34 -10.78
N TYR A 13 -10.83 -5.19 -10.91
CA TYR A 13 -11.24 -4.40 -9.76
C TYR A 13 -12.13 -5.18 -8.79
N THR A 14 -12.93 -6.10 -9.32
CA THR A 14 -13.84 -6.92 -8.52
C THR A 14 -13.13 -7.96 -7.65
N GLU A 15 -11.84 -8.22 -7.91
CA GLU A 15 -11.05 -9.19 -7.15
C GLU A 15 -10.28 -8.56 -5.97
N LEU A 16 -10.29 -7.24 -5.85
CA LEU A 16 -9.49 -6.53 -4.85
C LEU A 16 -9.79 -6.96 -3.42
N GLU A 17 -11.06 -7.08 -3.08
CA GLU A 17 -11.46 -7.48 -1.73
C GLU A 17 -10.84 -8.84 -1.36
N ARG A 18 -10.94 -9.80 -2.25
CA ARG A 18 -10.39 -11.14 -2.02
C ARG A 18 -8.87 -11.10 -1.90
N ILE A 19 -8.21 -10.35 -2.79
CA ILE A 19 -6.75 -10.26 -2.80
C ILE A 19 -6.24 -9.65 -1.49
N PHE A 20 -6.82 -8.54 -1.05
CA PHE A 20 -6.36 -7.87 0.16
C PHE A 20 -6.81 -8.58 1.43
N ASP A 21 -7.88 -9.37 1.38
CA ASP A 21 -8.28 -10.22 2.49
C ASP A 21 -7.22 -11.29 2.79
N GLU A 22 -6.49 -11.73 1.78
CA GLU A 22 -5.42 -12.71 1.89
C GLU A 22 -4.03 -12.06 2.06
N THR A 23 -3.96 -10.74 2.10
CA THR A 23 -2.69 -9.99 2.12
C THR A 23 -2.42 -9.43 3.51
N ASP A 24 -1.26 -9.69 4.05
CA ASP A 24 -0.83 -9.18 5.35
C ASP A 24 -0.12 -7.83 5.21
N VAL A 25 0.63 -7.65 4.15
CA VAL A 25 1.38 -6.41 3.89
C VAL A 25 1.60 -6.27 2.39
N LEU A 26 1.45 -5.05 1.89
CA LEU A 26 1.76 -4.72 0.50
C LEU A 26 3.17 -4.13 0.44
N VAL A 27 3.97 -4.60 -0.51
CA VAL A 27 5.30 -4.06 -0.77
C VAL A 27 5.30 -3.40 -2.14
N ALA A 28 5.60 -2.10 -2.17
CA ALA A 28 5.69 -1.33 -3.41
C ALA A 28 7.07 -0.65 -3.48
N PRO A 29 8.12 -1.39 -3.89
CA PRO A 29 9.51 -0.92 -3.82
C PRO A 29 9.94 -0.17 -5.08
N SER A 30 9.14 0.75 -5.56
CA SER A 30 9.40 1.43 -6.82
C SER A 30 10.70 2.24 -6.78
N ILE A 31 11.59 2.00 -7.75
CA ILE A 31 12.81 2.78 -7.94
C ILE A 31 12.55 4.01 -8.80
N TRP A 32 11.45 4.02 -9.54
CA TRP A 32 10.99 5.15 -10.33
C TRP A 32 10.01 5.99 -9.53
N TYR A 33 9.97 7.26 -9.83
CA TYR A 33 9.00 8.14 -9.19
C TYR A 33 7.59 7.79 -9.63
N GLU A 34 6.72 7.52 -8.67
CA GLU A 34 5.29 7.31 -8.90
C GLU A 34 4.51 8.46 -8.26
N THR A 35 3.70 9.14 -9.06
CA THR A 35 2.95 10.30 -8.59
C THR A 35 2.03 9.95 -7.42
N PHE A 36 1.39 8.79 -7.46
CA PHE A 36 0.42 8.40 -6.42
C PHE A 36 0.60 7.00 -5.86
N GLY A 37 0.74 5.99 -6.70
CA GLY A 37 0.74 4.60 -6.25
C GLY A 37 -0.66 4.14 -5.86
N PHE A 38 -1.55 3.99 -6.83
CA PHE A 38 -2.95 3.59 -6.57
C PHE A 38 -3.07 2.26 -5.85
N THR A 39 -2.16 1.31 -6.12
CA THR A 39 -2.17 0.03 -5.42
C THR A 39 -1.96 0.21 -3.92
N VAL A 40 -1.11 1.17 -3.54
CA VAL A 40 -0.88 1.51 -2.13
C VAL A 40 -2.17 2.05 -1.51
N LEU A 41 -2.86 2.96 -2.21
CA LEU A 41 -4.13 3.50 -1.74
C LEU A 41 -5.17 2.40 -1.57
N GLU A 42 -5.24 1.48 -2.53
CA GLU A 42 -6.14 0.34 -2.47
C GLU A 42 -5.85 -0.53 -1.24
N ALA A 43 -4.58 -0.86 -1.00
CA ALA A 43 -4.20 -1.66 0.16
C ALA A 43 -4.61 -0.99 1.47
N LEU A 44 -4.33 0.29 1.62
CA LEU A 44 -4.68 1.06 2.82
C LEU A 44 -6.20 1.13 3.00
N SER A 45 -6.96 1.23 1.91
CA SER A 45 -8.43 1.25 1.99
C SER A 45 -9.02 -0.06 2.50
N TYR A 46 -8.27 -1.15 2.41
CA TYR A 46 -8.66 -2.44 2.99
C TYR A 46 -7.98 -2.72 4.33
N GLY A 47 -7.30 -1.71 4.90
CA GLY A 47 -6.64 -1.86 6.19
C GLY A 47 -5.30 -2.59 6.15
N VAL A 48 -4.74 -2.78 4.96
CA VAL A 48 -3.49 -3.53 4.77
C VAL A 48 -2.30 -2.59 4.91
N PRO A 49 -1.36 -2.87 5.84
CA PRO A 49 -0.13 -2.10 5.98
C PRO A 49 0.72 -2.15 4.73
N VAL A 50 1.51 -1.11 4.50
CA VAL A 50 2.34 -0.99 3.31
C VAL A 50 3.79 -0.77 3.65
N ILE A 51 4.68 -1.30 2.80
CA ILE A 51 6.11 -0.96 2.78
C ILE A 51 6.36 -0.34 1.42
N ILE A 52 6.71 0.93 1.40
CA ILE A 52 6.87 1.67 0.15
C ILE A 52 8.23 2.36 0.11
N SER A 53 8.69 2.64 -1.11
CA SER A 53 9.89 3.45 -1.29
C SER A 53 9.54 4.93 -1.18
N GLY A 54 10.55 5.76 -0.93
CA GLY A 54 10.37 7.22 -0.90
C GLY A 54 9.95 7.82 -2.24
N ASN A 55 9.99 7.04 -3.32
CA ASN A 55 9.59 7.49 -4.65
C ASN A 55 8.09 7.37 -4.91
N VAL A 56 7.35 6.76 -3.99
CA VAL A 56 5.89 6.61 -4.12
C VAL A 56 5.19 7.79 -3.49
N GLY A 57 4.38 8.51 -4.28
CA GLY A 57 3.71 9.73 -3.82
C GLY A 57 2.75 9.51 -2.66
N ALA A 58 2.19 8.31 -2.55
CA ALA A 58 1.28 7.96 -1.45
C ALA A 58 1.92 8.10 -0.06
N LYS A 59 3.26 8.21 0.02
CA LYS A 59 3.95 8.44 1.31
C LYS A 59 3.48 9.71 2.01
N ASP A 60 3.05 10.71 1.25
CA ASP A 60 2.65 12.01 1.78
C ASP A 60 1.34 11.95 2.58
N ILE A 61 0.53 10.94 2.32
CA ILE A 61 -0.73 10.75 3.04
C ILE A 61 -0.66 9.59 4.04
N LEU A 62 0.48 8.92 4.11
CA LEU A 62 0.63 7.78 5.02
C LEU A 62 0.70 8.26 6.46
N VAL A 63 -0.26 7.85 7.27
CA VAL A 63 -0.27 8.17 8.70
C VAL A 63 0.88 7.44 9.37
N GLN A 64 1.53 8.12 10.31
CA GLN A 64 2.63 7.54 11.07
C GLN A 64 2.19 6.24 11.75
N GLY A 65 2.93 5.17 11.50
CA GLY A 65 2.63 3.85 12.04
C GLY A 65 1.76 2.98 11.16
N ALA A 66 1.23 3.52 10.06
CA ALA A 66 0.39 2.74 9.13
C ALA A 66 1.21 1.92 8.13
N GLY A 67 2.50 2.18 8.04
CA GLY A 67 3.39 1.47 7.13
C GLY A 67 4.82 1.92 7.31
N VAL A 68 5.69 1.49 6.39
CA VAL A 68 7.11 1.83 6.41
C VAL A 68 7.49 2.48 5.10
N VAL A 69 8.18 3.61 5.17
CA VAL A 69 8.75 4.30 4.01
C VAL A 69 10.27 4.07 4.04
N ILE A 70 10.81 3.49 2.97
CA ILE A 70 12.25 3.24 2.86
C ILE A 70 12.83 4.22 1.85
N GLU A 71 13.59 5.19 2.32
CA GLU A 71 14.28 6.13 1.46
C GLU A 71 15.47 5.44 0.81
N ASN A 72 15.73 5.75 -0.47
CA ASN A 72 16.82 5.15 -1.23
C ASN A 72 16.78 3.62 -1.15
N ILE A 73 15.62 3.05 -1.43
CA ILE A 73 15.38 1.62 -1.24
C ILE A 73 16.35 0.77 -2.07
N ASP A 74 16.84 -0.29 -1.43
CA ASP A 74 17.61 -1.34 -2.08
C ASP A 74 17.23 -2.70 -1.49
N ALA A 75 17.76 -3.77 -2.06
CA ALA A 75 17.41 -5.13 -1.63
C ALA A 75 17.77 -5.39 -0.17
N GLN A 76 18.89 -4.84 0.31
CA GLN A 76 19.32 -5.03 1.70
C GLN A 76 18.39 -4.34 2.68
N LYS A 77 18.00 -3.10 2.39
CA LYS A 77 17.07 -2.34 3.23
C LYS A 77 15.70 -3.01 3.28
N LEU A 78 15.21 -3.46 2.13
CA LEU A 78 13.93 -4.16 2.06
C LEU A 78 13.98 -5.46 2.86
N PHE A 79 15.05 -6.23 2.71
CA PHE A 79 15.23 -7.48 3.44
C PHE A 79 15.25 -7.24 4.95
N ALA A 80 16.00 -6.23 5.41
CA ALA A 80 16.06 -5.89 6.83
C ALA A 80 14.69 -5.48 7.36
N THR A 81 13.94 -4.71 6.60
CA THR A 81 12.59 -4.30 6.98
C THR A 81 11.67 -5.51 7.10
N LEU A 82 11.70 -6.41 6.14
CA LEU A 82 10.88 -7.62 6.16
C LEU A 82 11.25 -8.54 7.32
N GLN A 83 12.52 -8.66 7.65
CA GLN A 83 12.96 -9.47 8.80
C GLN A 83 12.46 -8.94 10.13
N ASN A 84 12.27 -7.64 10.25
CA ASN A 84 11.83 -6.99 11.48
C ASN A 84 10.31 -6.92 11.62
N ILE A 85 9.56 -7.30 10.60
CA ILE A 85 8.11 -7.32 10.66
C ILE A 85 7.65 -8.58 11.38
N THR A 86 6.79 -8.40 12.37
CA THR A 86 6.18 -9.47 13.15
C THR A 86 4.66 -9.38 13.02
N PRO A 87 3.92 -10.48 13.28
CA PRO A 87 2.46 -10.41 13.28
C PRO A 87 1.91 -9.32 14.20
N ASP A 88 2.54 -9.09 15.35
CA ASP A 88 2.12 -8.05 16.29
C ASP A 88 2.29 -6.65 15.70
N LYS A 89 3.40 -6.41 14.98
CA LYS A 89 3.63 -5.14 14.30
C LYS A 89 2.62 -4.90 13.20
N LEU A 90 2.31 -5.94 12.42
CA LEU A 90 1.30 -5.84 11.36
C LEU A 90 -0.08 -5.54 11.93
N ARG A 91 -0.43 -6.17 13.04
CA ARG A 91 -1.69 -5.90 13.72
C ARG A 91 -1.76 -4.46 14.22
N ALA A 92 -0.69 -3.97 14.81
CA ALA A 92 -0.60 -2.60 15.30
C ALA A 92 -0.76 -1.59 14.15
N MET A 93 -0.13 -1.85 13.01
CA MET A 93 -0.27 -1.01 11.83
C MET A 93 -1.72 -1.01 11.31
N ASN A 94 -2.33 -2.18 11.24
CA ASN A 94 -3.73 -2.32 10.82
C ASN A 94 -4.65 -1.51 11.73
N GLU A 95 -4.46 -1.59 13.05
CA GLU A 95 -5.26 -0.84 14.01
C GLU A 95 -5.14 0.67 13.80
N ILE A 96 -3.94 1.16 13.51
CA ILE A 96 -3.71 2.57 13.23
C ILE A 96 -4.45 3.00 11.96
N ILE A 97 -4.39 2.20 10.91
CA ILE A 97 -5.09 2.48 9.66
C ILE A 97 -6.60 2.61 9.91
N VAL A 98 -7.16 1.70 10.66
CA VAL A 98 -8.59 1.67 10.96
C VAL A 98 -8.99 2.81 11.90
N ASP A 99 -8.25 2.98 13.01
CA ASP A 99 -8.61 3.95 14.06
C ASP A 99 -8.51 5.41 13.60
N LYS A 100 -7.55 5.72 12.73
CA LYS A 100 -7.35 7.08 12.25
C LYS A 100 -8.25 7.44 11.07
N GLN A 101 -9.19 6.59 10.72
CA GLN A 101 -10.10 6.79 9.58
C GLN A 101 -9.33 7.05 8.27
N THR A 102 -8.10 6.53 8.20
CA THR A 102 -7.23 6.69 7.03
C THR A 102 -7.91 6.14 5.78
N ILE A 103 -8.68 5.08 5.93
CA ILE A 103 -9.40 4.44 4.83
C ILE A 103 -10.35 5.45 4.15
N MET A 104 -11.13 6.18 4.93
CA MET A 104 -12.07 7.16 4.37
C MET A 104 -11.35 8.32 3.69
N GLN A 105 -10.27 8.82 4.30
CA GLN A 105 -9.47 9.89 3.72
C GLN A 105 -8.87 9.46 2.38
N ILE A 106 -8.40 8.22 2.30
CA ILE A 106 -7.82 7.67 1.08
C ILE A 106 -8.88 7.52 0.00
N GLU A 107 -10.06 7.03 0.34
CA GLU A 107 -11.17 6.92 -0.60
C GLU A 107 -11.57 8.29 -1.16
N ASP A 108 -11.67 9.30 -0.31
CA ASP A 108 -11.99 10.66 -0.73
C ASP A 108 -10.94 11.22 -1.67
N MET A 109 -9.66 11.03 -1.36
CA MET A 109 -8.57 11.45 -2.22
C MET A 109 -8.61 10.73 -3.58
N SER A 110 -8.87 9.43 -3.55
CA SER A 110 -8.97 8.64 -4.76
C SER A 110 -10.10 9.15 -5.67
N ARG A 111 -11.25 9.48 -5.09
CA ARG A 111 -12.36 10.08 -5.84
C ARG A 111 -12.01 11.45 -6.40
N GLN A 112 -11.35 12.28 -5.62
CA GLN A 112 -10.92 13.61 -6.06
C GLN A 112 -9.96 13.50 -7.24
N ILE A 113 -9.05 12.54 -7.21
CA ILE A 113 -8.11 12.28 -8.29
C ILE A 113 -8.84 11.81 -9.53
N GLU A 114 -9.76 10.86 -9.38
CA GLU A 114 -10.60 10.41 -10.50
C GLU A 114 -11.37 11.55 -11.11
N THR A 115 -11.99 12.40 -10.28
CA THR A 115 -12.78 13.54 -10.74
C THR A 115 -11.89 14.60 -11.38
N SER A 116 -10.72 14.89 -10.81
CA SER A 116 -9.83 15.95 -11.29
C SER A 116 -8.99 15.54 -12.48
N CYS A 117 -8.46 14.32 -12.46
CA CYS A 117 -7.53 13.84 -13.48
C CYS A 117 -8.25 13.10 -14.61
N TYR A 118 -9.38 12.50 -14.30
CA TYR A 118 -10.21 11.76 -15.24
C TYR A 118 -11.61 12.34 -15.36
N GLY A 119 -11.73 13.64 -15.19
CA GLY A 119 -13.00 14.37 -15.16
C GLY A 119 -13.90 14.16 -16.35
N TRP A 120 -13.38 13.60 -17.43
CA TRP A 120 -14.14 13.21 -18.60
C TRP A 120 -15.22 12.16 -18.29
N LYS A 121 -15.14 11.53 -17.13
CA LYS A 121 -16.13 10.54 -16.66
C LYS A 121 -17.27 11.14 -15.83
N ALA A 122 -17.16 12.40 -15.55
CA ALA A 122 -18.14 13.08 -14.74
C ALA A 122 -19.54 13.07 -15.38
#